data_ceb736901d70e09b5315a961b2c9d0a4
#
_entry.id   ceb736901d70e09b5315a961b2c9d0a4
#
_cell.length_a   1.000
_cell.length_b   1.000
_cell.length_c   1.000
_cell.angle_alpha   90.00
_cell.angle_beta   90.00
_cell.angle_gamma   90.00
#
_symmetry.space_group_name_H-M   'P 1'
#
loop_
_entity.id
_entity.type
_entity.pdbx_description
1 polymer ?
#
loop_
_entity_poly.entity_id
_entity_poly.type
_entity_poly.pdbx_seq_one_letter_code
_entity_poly.pdbx_strand_id
1 'polypeptide(L)'
;MRIVAVDIGGTMIKSGLWNGETFVELRETETRASEGGAALMERVKGLIHSYHDFEAIGISTAGEVNTEDGSIFYANSNIPGYTGMPVKQIMEEEF
;
A
#
# COMPACT_ATOMS: atom_id res chain seq x y z
N MET A 1 13.14 -2.45 14.96
CA MET A 1 11.72 -2.43 14.54
C MET A 1 11.57 -3.10 13.18
N ARG A 2 10.60 -3.96 13.05
CA ARG A 2 10.31 -4.66 11.79
C ARG A 2 9.15 -3.94 11.09
N ILE A 3 9.34 -3.56 9.85
CA ILE A 3 8.38 -2.73 9.10
C ILE A 3 8.10 -3.35 7.75
N VAL A 4 6.83 -3.58 7.43
CA VAL A 4 6.42 -3.93 6.07
C VAL A 4 6.35 -2.64 5.28
N ALA A 5 7.11 -2.55 4.19
CA ALA A 5 7.10 -1.40 3.30
C ALA A 5 6.43 -1.79 1.99
N VAL A 6 5.49 -0.97 1.54
CA VAL A 6 4.75 -1.19 0.30
C VAL A 6 4.83 0.07 -0.56
N ASP A 7 5.24 -0.10 -1.80
CA ASP A 7 5.27 0.97 -2.80
C ASP A 7 4.24 0.66 -3.88
N ILE A 8 3.17 1.44 -3.90
CA ILE A 8 2.07 1.25 -4.85
C ILE A 8 2.33 2.13 -6.08
N GLY A 9 2.92 1.53 -7.10
CA GLY A 9 3.11 2.22 -8.39
C GLY A 9 1.90 2.08 -9.29
N GLY A 10 1.90 2.80 -10.40
CA GLY A 10 0.82 2.74 -11.37
C GLY A 10 0.72 1.39 -12.09
N THR A 11 1.81 0.65 -12.19
CA THR A 11 1.88 -0.63 -12.89
C THR A 11 2.20 -1.80 -11.96
N MET A 12 3.13 -1.60 -11.02
CA MET A 12 3.59 -2.64 -10.11
C MET A 12 3.52 -2.17 -8.67
N ILE A 13 3.21 -3.10 -7.79
CA ILE A 13 3.34 -2.92 -6.34
C ILE A 13 4.60 -3.66 -5.92
N LYS A 14 5.49 -2.96 -5.23
CA LYS A 14 6.71 -3.54 -4.68
C LYS A 14 6.62 -3.54 -3.16
N SER A 15 7.12 -4.57 -2.53
CA SER A 15 7.08 -4.66 -1.08
C SER A 15 8.28 -5.39 -0.53
N GLY A 16 8.52 -5.22 0.77
CA GLY A 16 9.59 -5.89 1.48
C GLY A 16 9.42 -5.74 2.97
N LEU A 17 10.16 -6.51 3.72
CA LEU A 17 10.20 -6.42 5.17
C LEU A 17 11.53 -5.81 5.60
N TRP A 18 11.48 -4.68 6.27
CA TRP A 18 12.63 -4.09 6.94
C TRP A 18 12.80 -4.77 8.30
N ASN A 19 13.93 -5.43 8.50
CA ASN A 19 14.15 -6.21 9.73
C ASN A 19 14.95 -5.46 10.80
N GLY A 20 15.20 -4.17 10.60
CA GLY A 20 16.04 -3.35 11.46
C GLY A 20 17.41 -3.07 10.87
N GLU A 21 17.82 -3.81 9.86
CA GLU A 21 19.14 -3.67 9.23
C GLU A 21 19.06 -3.59 7.71
N THR A 22 18.23 -4.42 7.08
CA THR A 22 18.11 -4.49 5.64
C THR A 22 16.71 -4.93 5.24
N PHE A 23 16.37 -4.77 3.97
CA PHE A 23 15.13 -5.31 3.42
C PHE A 23 15.29 -6.77 3.03
N VAL A 24 14.31 -7.57 3.43
CA VAL A 24 14.23 -9.00 3.09
C VAL A 24 12.83 -9.29 2.55
N GLU A 25 12.63 -10.49 2.03
CA GLU A 25 11.34 -10.95 1.51
C GLU A 25 10.74 -9.97 0.49
N LEU A 26 11.58 -9.54 -0.47
CA LEU A 26 11.16 -8.62 -1.51
C LEU A 26 10.16 -9.30 -2.46
N ARG A 27 9.08 -8.59 -2.79
CA ARG A 27 8.02 -9.10 -3.66
C ARG A 27 7.56 -8.02 -4.63
N GLU A 28 7.10 -8.46 -5.78
CA GLU A 28 6.46 -7.60 -6.78
C GLU A 28 5.15 -8.26 -7.22
N THR A 29 4.12 -7.44 -7.42
CA THR A 29 2.86 -7.90 -8.00
C THR A 29 2.28 -6.79 -8.86
N GLU A 30 1.41 -7.17 -9.80
CA GLU A 30 0.78 -6.18 -10.66
C GLU A 30 -0.21 -5.33 -9.88
N THR A 31 -0.18 -4.03 -10.12
CA THR A 31 -1.14 -3.10 -9.51
C THR A 31 -2.55 -3.37 -10.02
N ARG A 32 -2.70 -3.71 -11.31
CA ARG A 32 -3.99 -3.88 -11.98
C ARG A 32 -4.87 -2.66 -11.78
N ALA A 33 -4.31 -1.51 -12.13
CA ALA A 33 -4.91 -0.21 -11.87
C ALA A 33 -6.35 -0.08 -12.39
N SER A 34 -6.66 -0.69 -13.52
CA SER A 34 -8.00 -0.63 -14.12
C SER A 34 -9.09 -1.30 -13.28
N GLU A 35 -8.72 -2.16 -12.35
CA GLU A 35 -9.68 -2.80 -11.44
C GLU A 35 -10.18 -1.87 -10.33
N GLY A 36 -9.53 -0.70 -10.17
CA GLY A 36 -9.99 0.33 -9.27
C GLY A 36 -9.39 0.29 -7.88
N GLY A 37 -9.66 1.36 -7.12
CA GLY A 37 -9.07 1.56 -5.79
C GLY A 37 -9.50 0.53 -4.76
N ALA A 38 -10.76 0.10 -4.77
CA ALA A 38 -11.24 -0.90 -3.80
C ALA A 38 -10.54 -2.25 -3.99
N ALA A 39 -10.41 -2.71 -5.23
CA ALA A 39 -9.69 -3.94 -5.54
C ALA A 39 -8.21 -3.80 -5.19
N LEU A 40 -7.62 -2.63 -5.42
CA LEU A 40 -6.25 -2.35 -5.05
C LEU A 40 -6.04 -2.47 -3.54
N MET A 41 -6.95 -1.95 -2.73
CA MET A 41 -6.85 -2.05 -1.27
C MET A 41 -6.90 -3.51 -0.81
N GLU A 42 -7.78 -4.32 -1.38
CA GLU A 42 -7.83 -5.74 -1.04
C GLU A 42 -6.54 -6.46 -1.42
N ARG A 43 -5.96 -6.10 -2.55
CA ARG A 43 -4.68 -6.67 -3.01
C ARG A 43 -3.54 -6.29 -2.07
N VAL A 44 -3.48 -5.05 -1.62
CA VAL A 44 -2.46 -4.57 -0.67
C VAL A 44 -2.63 -5.26 0.69
N LYS A 45 -3.86 -5.40 1.17
CA LYS A 45 -4.13 -6.13 2.42
C LYS A 45 -3.60 -7.57 2.35
N GLY A 46 -3.90 -8.29 1.26
CA GLY A 46 -3.43 -9.65 1.07
C GLY A 46 -1.91 -9.75 1.05
N LEU A 47 -1.26 -8.77 0.41
CA LEU A 47 0.20 -8.70 0.36
C LEU A 47 0.80 -8.50 1.76
N ILE A 48 0.24 -7.60 2.55
CA ILE A 48 0.73 -7.33 3.91
C ILE A 48 0.49 -8.54 4.82
N HIS A 49 -0.65 -9.22 4.68
CA HIS A 49 -0.94 -10.44 5.45
C HIS A 49 0.05 -11.57 5.17
N SER A 50 0.74 -11.53 4.04
CA SER A 50 1.76 -12.54 3.70
C SER A 50 3.07 -12.37 4.47
N TYR A 51 3.24 -11.24 5.16
CA TYR A 51 4.40 -10.99 6.03
C TYR A 51 4.04 -11.29 7.48
N HIS A 52 5.05 -11.61 8.29
CA HIS A 52 4.87 -11.98 9.69
C HIS A 52 5.81 -11.19 10.60
N ASP A 53 5.40 -11.03 11.86
CA ASP A 53 6.23 -10.46 12.93
C ASP A 53 6.70 -9.02 12.64
N PHE A 54 5.81 -8.19 12.10
CA PHE A 54 6.09 -6.78 11.90
C PHE A 54 5.32 -5.92 12.90
N GLU A 55 5.86 -4.73 13.17
CA GLU A 55 5.31 -3.78 14.15
C GLU A 55 4.69 -2.56 13.49
N ALA A 56 5.05 -2.28 12.25
CA ALA A 56 4.57 -1.10 11.54
C ALA A 56 4.47 -1.37 10.05
N ILE A 57 3.70 -0.52 9.37
CA ILE A 57 3.50 -0.58 7.92
C ILE A 57 3.81 0.81 7.37
N GLY A 58 4.66 0.87 6.34
CA GLY A 58 4.93 2.08 5.59
C GLY A 58 4.44 1.91 4.16
N ILE A 59 3.67 2.87 3.67
CA ILE A 59 3.12 2.81 2.31
C ILE A 59 3.48 4.10 1.57
N SER A 60 4.11 3.94 0.40
CA SER A 60 4.16 5.00 -0.59
C SER A 60 3.22 4.65 -1.73
N THR A 61 2.66 5.63 -2.40
CA THR A 61 1.62 5.37 -3.38
C THR A 61 1.68 6.34 -4.55
N ALA A 62 1.22 5.89 -5.71
CA ALA A 62 0.91 6.77 -6.82
C ALA A 62 -0.20 7.72 -6.40
N GLY A 63 -0.12 8.97 -6.84
CA GLY A 63 -1.04 10.02 -6.43
C GLY A 63 -0.48 10.85 -5.28
N GLU A 64 -1.29 11.76 -4.78
CA GLU A 64 -0.92 12.64 -3.68
C GLU A 64 -1.67 12.25 -2.43
N VAL A 65 -0.96 12.19 -1.29
CA VAL A 65 -1.54 11.79 -0.01
C VAL A 65 -1.87 13.04 0.81
N ASN A 66 -3.08 13.06 1.39
CA ASN A 66 -3.40 14.04 2.41
C ASN A 66 -2.74 13.58 3.72
N THR A 67 -1.73 14.32 4.17
CA THR A 67 -0.94 13.92 5.33
C THR A 67 -1.68 14.09 6.66
N GLU A 68 -2.80 14.78 6.68
CA GLU A 68 -3.59 14.95 7.90
C GLU A 68 -4.37 13.67 8.25
N ASP A 69 -4.95 13.00 7.25
CA ASP A 69 -5.78 11.82 7.50
C ASP A 69 -5.30 10.55 6.77
N GLY A 70 -4.25 10.66 5.95
CA GLY A 70 -3.71 9.53 5.21
C GLY A 70 -4.60 9.03 4.08
N SER A 71 -5.51 9.86 3.58
CA SER A 71 -6.33 9.52 2.42
C SER A 71 -5.64 9.96 1.13
N ILE A 72 -6.14 9.48 0.01
CA ILE A 72 -5.63 9.87 -1.31
C ILE A 72 -6.29 11.19 -1.70
N PHE A 73 -5.50 12.26 -1.65
CA PHE A 73 -5.97 13.60 -1.99
C PHE A 73 -6.29 13.71 -3.49
N TYR A 74 -5.39 13.18 -4.32
CA TYR A 74 -5.55 13.20 -5.77
C TYR A 74 -4.88 11.98 -6.38
N ALA A 75 -5.57 11.34 -7.31
CA ALA A 75 -5.01 10.31 -8.16
C ALA A 75 -5.52 10.54 -9.58
N ASN A 76 -4.70 10.21 -10.57
CA ASN A 76 -5.16 10.31 -11.95
C ASN A 76 -6.16 9.18 -12.25
N SER A 77 -6.79 9.25 -13.44
CA SER A 77 -7.83 8.30 -13.84
C SER A 77 -7.31 6.88 -14.11
N ASN A 78 -6.01 6.63 -13.99
CA ASN A 78 -5.43 5.30 -14.21
C ASN A 78 -5.86 4.30 -13.13
N ILE A 79 -6.24 4.80 -11.95
CA ILE A 79 -6.79 3.96 -10.87
C ILE A 79 -8.18 4.50 -10.53
N PRO A 80 -9.23 3.98 -11.18
CA PRO A 80 -10.60 4.46 -10.91
C PRO A 80 -10.97 4.30 -9.43
N GLY A 81 -11.60 5.32 -8.87
CA GLY A 81 -12.09 5.27 -7.49
C GLY A 81 -11.02 5.37 -6.42
N TYR A 82 -9.78 5.75 -6.78
CA TYR A 82 -8.71 5.85 -5.80
C TYR A 82 -8.63 7.21 -5.11
N THR A 83 -9.01 8.29 -5.78
CA THR A 83 -9.11 9.62 -5.15
C THR A 83 -10.08 9.56 -3.98
N GLY A 84 -9.65 10.04 -2.81
CA GLY A 84 -10.45 10.00 -1.58
C GLY A 84 -10.32 8.70 -0.79
N MET A 85 -9.60 7.71 -1.29
CA MET A 85 -9.44 6.41 -0.61
C MET A 85 -8.76 6.62 0.76
N PRO A 86 -9.42 6.25 1.87
CA PRO A 86 -8.84 6.44 3.20
C PRO A 86 -7.86 5.33 3.55
N VAL A 87 -6.70 5.32 2.89
CA VAL A 87 -5.72 4.22 2.96
C VAL A 87 -5.26 3.98 4.40
N LYS A 88 -4.91 5.03 5.12
CA LYS A 88 -4.45 4.90 6.50
C LYS A 88 -5.52 4.25 7.38
N GLN A 89 -6.75 4.72 7.31
CA GLN A 89 -7.85 4.17 8.09
C GLN A 89 -8.12 2.72 7.75
N ILE A 90 -8.13 2.38 6.45
CA ILE A 90 -8.35 1.01 5.99
C ILE A 90 -7.30 0.08 6.57
N MET A 91 -6.03 0.47 6.53
CA MET A 91 -4.94 -0.36 7.04
C MET A 91 -4.94 -0.45 8.57
N GLU A 92 -5.28 0.64 9.25
CA GLU A 92 -5.39 0.62 10.72
C GLU A 92 -6.53 -0.28 11.20
N GLU A 93 -7.63 -0.35 10.46
CA GLU A 93 -8.75 -1.23 10.80
C GLU A 93 -8.42 -2.70 10.52
N GLU A 94 -7.60 -2.97 9.50
CA GLU A 94 -7.23 -4.33 9.12
C GLU A 94 -6.10 -4.89 10.00
N PHE A 95 -5.19 -4.06 10.42
CA PHE A 95 -3.97 -4.44 11.13
C PHE A 95 -3.81 -3.67 12.44
#